data_9bfeed53dfba5693ab28486e75029fdc
#
_entry.id   9bfeed53dfba5693ab28486e75029fdc
#
_cell.length_a   1.000
_cell.length_b   1.000
_cell.length_c   1.000
_cell.angle_alpha   90.00
_cell.angle_beta   90.00
_cell.angle_gamma   90.00
#
_symmetry.space_group_name_H-M   'P 1'
#
loop_
_entity.id
_entity.type
_entity.pdbx_description
1 polymer ?
#
loop_
_entity_poly.entity_id
_entity_poly.type
_entity_poly.pdbx_seq_one_letter_code
_entity_poly.pdbx_strand_id
1 'polypeptide(L)'
;EEQGLNFTKTERGEYSIFSNNGIQIFCGDIFKIPSSQFGIFDLVYDRASLVALPPSDRLQYLKLLDNITRKESRILLITVNYDPKLISPPPHILSDIHLRKIYASNWNITSLDSQEADIKGTTGQENCYRIEKK
;
A
#
# COMPACT_ATOMS: atom_id res chain seq x y z
N GLU A 1 2.69 23.33 0.64
CA GLU A 1 2.93 24.77 0.99
C GLU A 1 2.92 24.99 2.51
N GLU A 2 2.18 24.20 3.30
CA GLU A 2 2.07 24.39 4.76
C GLU A 2 3.41 24.26 5.53
N GLN A 3 4.42 23.62 4.95
CA GLN A 3 5.74 23.43 5.56
C GLN A 3 6.86 24.17 4.83
N GLY A 4 6.56 25.08 3.92
CA GLY A 4 7.56 25.86 3.19
C GLY A 4 8.43 25.05 2.22
N LEU A 5 8.02 23.81 1.87
CA LEU A 5 8.73 23.00 0.89
C LEU A 5 8.31 23.35 -0.52
N ASN A 6 9.28 23.71 -1.34
CA ASN A 6 9.07 24.01 -2.76
C ASN A 6 9.31 22.75 -3.59
N PHE A 7 8.26 22.22 -4.23
CA PHE A 7 8.34 21.10 -5.15
C PHE A 7 8.42 21.55 -6.60
N THR A 8 9.27 20.92 -7.37
CA THR A 8 9.26 21.05 -8.84
C THR A 8 8.24 20.06 -9.39
N LYS A 9 7.25 20.56 -10.14
CA LYS A 9 6.24 19.75 -10.82
C LYS A 9 6.67 19.39 -12.24
N THR A 10 6.57 18.13 -12.61
CA THR A 10 6.78 17.61 -13.98
C THR A 10 5.53 16.89 -14.43
N GLU A 11 4.94 17.31 -15.54
CA GLU A 11 3.78 16.64 -16.16
C GLU A 11 4.24 15.45 -17.01
N ARG A 12 3.49 14.33 -16.94
CA ARG A 12 3.75 13.09 -17.68
C ARG A 12 2.45 12.50 -18.25
N GLY A 13 1.73 13.27 -19.08
CA GLY A 13 0.47 12.83 -19.64
C GLY A 13 -0.63 12.71 -18.57
N GLU A 14 -1.01 11.49 -18.18
CA GLU A 14 -2.09 11.25 -17.22
C GLU A 14 -1.66 11.36 -15.74
N TYR A 15 -0.39 11.67 -15.45
CA TYR A 15 0.12 11.82 -14.08
C TYR A 15 1.15 12.93 -13.97
N SER A 16 1.37 13.40 -12.75
CA SER A 16 2.38 14.41 -12.44
C SER A 16 3.36 13.87 -11.39
N ILE A 17 4.59 14.33 -11.44
CA ILE A 17 5.61 14.05 -10.43
C ILE A 17 5.99 15.37 -9.77
N PHE A 18 5.92 15.43 -8.45
CA PHE A 18 6.41 16.54 -7.64
C PHE A 18 7.70 16.09 -6.94
N SER A 19 8.78 16.83 -7.11
CA SER A 19 10.10 16.45 -6.60
C SER A 19 10.72 17.55 -5.75
N ASN A 20 11.28 17.16 -4.59
CA ASN A 20 12.08 18.03 -3.71
C ASN A 20 13.01 17.18 -2.85
N ASN A 21 14.32 17.48 -2.85
CA ASN A 21 15.31 16.93 -1.92
C ASN A 21 15.23 15.41 -1.65
N GLY A 22 15.13 14.60 -2.73
CA GLY A 22 15.04 13.15 -2.60
C GLY A 22 13.63 12.62 -2.34
N ILE A 23 12.62 13.48 -2.21
CA ILE A 23 11.22 13.10 -2.12
C ILE A 23 10.58 13.23 -3.49
N GLN A 24 9.86 12.22 -3.92
CA GLN A 24 9.01 12.26 -5.11
C GLN A 24 7.58 11.87 -4.75
N ILE A 25 6.63 12.67 -5.21
CA ILE A 25 5.20 12.40 -5.06
C ILE A 25 4.62 12.22 -6.45
N PHE A 26 4.07 11.03 -6.70
CA PHE A 26 3.37 10.72 -7.92
C PHE A 26 1.88 10.98 -7.73
N CYS A 27 1.30 11.80 -8.58
CA CYS A 27 -0.11 12.16 -8.54
C CYS A 27 -0.80 11.68 -9.81
N GLY A 28 -1.67 10.69 -9.69
CA GLY A 28 -2.38 10.05 -10.79
C GLY A 28 -2.89 8.67 -10.43
N ASP A 29 -3.44 7.97 -11.41
CA ASP A 29 -3.83 6.57 -11.27
C ASP A 29 -2.58 5.68 -11.20
N ILE A 30 -2.36 5.06 -10.04
CA ILE A 30 -1.18 4.22 -9.80
C ILE A 30 -1.05 3.06 -10.80
N PHE A 31 -2.16 2.58 -11.36
CA PHE A 31 -2.18 1.50 -12.33
C PHE A 31 -1.81 1.95 -13.75
N LYS A 32 -1.85 3.26 -14.01
CA LYS A 32 -1.46 3.86 -15.29
C LYS A 32 -0.04 4.40 -15.30
N ILE A 33 0.59 4.54 -14.13
CA ILE A 33 1.98 4.96 -14.04
C ILE A 33 2.88 3.75 -14.32
N PRO A 34 3.76 3.80 -15.33
CA PRO A 34 4.70 2.71 -15.61
C PRO A 34 5.57 2.40 -14.38
N SER A 35 5.68 1.14 -13.98
CA SER A 35 6.46 0.75 -12.79
C SER A 35 7.93 1.18 -12.86
N SER A 36 8.48 1.29 -14.07
CA SER A 36 9.84 1.82 -14.31
C SER A 36 10.05 3.27 -13.84
N GLN A 37 8.98 4.05 -13.67
CA GLN A 37 9.06 5.42 -13.17
C GLN A 37 9.29 5.49 -11.66
N PHE A 38 8.91 4.45 -10.93
CA PHE A 38 9.09 4.41 -9.46
C PHE A 38 10.51 4.00 -9.05
N GLY A 39 11.19 3.18 -9.87
CA GLY A 39 12.45 2.55 -9.50
C GLY A 39 12.27 1.28 -8.66
N ILE A 40 13.32 0.84 -7.98
CA ILE A 40 13.32 -0.35 -7.12
C ILE A 40 13.53 0.08 -5.67
N PHE A 41 12.68 -0.42 -4.78
CA PHE A 41 12.69 -0.10 -3.36
C PHE A 41 13.08 -1.30 -2.50
N ASP A 42 13.87 -1.06 -1.47
CA ASP A 42 14.19 -2.03 -0.44
C ASP A 42 13.10 -2.10 0.63
N LEU A 43 12.42 -0.96 0.87
CA LEU A 43 11.40 -0.83 1.89
C LEU A 43 10.15 -0.17 1.29
N VAL A 44 8.99 -0.71 1.64
CA VAL A 44 7.67 -0.15 1.29
C VAL A 44 6.86 -0.02 2.58
N TYR A 45 6.21 1.12 2.77
CA TYR A 45 5.20 1.30 3.80
C TYR A 45 3.83 1.39 3.13
N ASP A 46 3.00 0.40 3.39
CA ASP A 46 1.64 0.31 2.85
C ASP A 46 0.62 0.45 3.98
N ARG A 47 0.10 1.64 4.12
CA ARG A 47 -1.06 1.94 4.97
C ARG A 47 -2.11 2.62 4.12
N ALA A 48 -3.31 2.09 4.15
CA ALA A 48 -4.46 2.58 3.40
C ALA A 48 -4.37 2.46 1.85
N SER A 49 -3.37 1.77 1.28
CA SER A 49 -3.33 1.51 -0.16
C SER A 49 -4.04 0.20 -0.50
N LEU A 50 -3.50 -0.94 -0.07
CA LEU A 50 -4.08 -2.26 -0.37
C LEU A 50 -5.53 -2.40 0.14
N VAL A 51 -5.82 -1.87 1.33
CA VAL A 51 -7.16 -1.93 1.92
C VAL A 51 -8.15 -0.94 1.29
N ALA A 52 -7.67 0.06 0.57
CA ALA A 52 -8.54 0.96 -0.21
C ALA A 52 -9.03 0.30 -1.50
N LEU A 53 -8.31 -0.70 -2.01
CA LEU A 53 -8.60 -1.33 -3.28
C LEU A 53 -9.65 -2.45 -3.14
N PRO A 54 -10.62 -2.52 -4.05
CA PRO A 54 -11.53 -3.64 -4.12
C PRO A 54 -10.77 -4.95 -4.46
N PRO A 55 -11.31 -6.12 -4.10
CA PRO A 55 -10.65 -7.40 -4.33
C PRO A 55 -10.20 -7.64 -5.78
N SER A 56 -10.94 -7.09 -6.77
CA SER A 56 -10.61 -7.17 -8.21
C SER A 56 -9.25 -6.56 -8.56
N ASP A 57 -8.84 -5.51 -7.86
CA ASP A 57 -7.67 -4.70 -8.23
C ASP A 57 -6.42 -5.11 -7.47
N ARG A 58 -6.57 -5.91 -6.41
CA ARG A 58 -5.46 -6.32 -5.53
C ARG A 58 -4.36 -7.08 -6.26
N LEU A 59 -4.71 -7.95 -7.22
CA LEU A 59 -3.70 -8.69 -7.98
C LEU A 59 -2.85 -7.77 -8.87
N GLN A 60 -3.45 -6.72 -9.43
CA GLN A 60 -2.72 -5.72 -10.20
C GLN A 60 -1.79 -4.91 -9.29
N TYR A 61 -2.25 -4.55 -8.10
CA TYR A 61 -1.42 -3.87 -7.10
C TYR A 61 -0.23 -4.72 -6.64
N LEU A 62 -0.44 -6.01 -6.40
CA LEU A 62 0.64 -6.93 -6.05
C LEU A 62 1.67 -7.09 -7.17
N LYS A 63 1.25 -7.10 -8.44
CA LYS A 63 2.18 -7.07 -9.58
C LYS A 63 3.01 -5.79 -9.61
N LEU A 64 2.40 -4.65 -9.28
CA LEU A 64 3.15 -3.40 -9.15
C LEU A 64 4.20 -3.51 -8.06
N LEU A 65 3.82 -3.97 -6.85
CA LEU A 65 4.77 -4.16 -5.74
C LEU A 65 5.90 -5.12 -6.12
N ASP A 66 5.59 -6.20 -6.85
CA ASP A 66 6.59 -7.15 -7.33
C ASP A 66 7.58 -6.50 -8.32
N ASN A 67 7.10 -5.63 -9.19
CA ASN A 67 7.92 -4.92 -10.19
C ASN A 67 8.82 -3.83 -9.57
N ILE A 68 8.41 -3.21 -8.46
CA ILE A 68 9.15 -2.12 -7.81
C ILE A 68 9.99 -2.59 -6.62
N THR A 69 10.06 -3.88 -6.37
CA THR A 69 10.85 -4.48 -5.28
C THR A 69 11.77 -5.56 -5.82
N ARG A 70 12.79 -5.90 -5.05
CA ARG A 70 13.77 -6.95 -5.33
C ARG A 70 13.79 -8.00 -4.22
N LYS A 71 14.54 -9.05 -4.39
CA LYS A 71 14.77 -10.06 -3.34
C LYS A 71 15.19 -9.37 -2.03
N GLU A 72 14.64 -9.85 -0.92
CA GLU A 72 14.84 -9.31 0.45
C GLU A 72 14.22 -7.93 0.72
N SER A 73 13.57 -7.32 -0.28
CA SER A 73 12.75 -6.13 -0.01
C SER A 73 11.64 -6.44 0.98
N ARG A 74 11.32 -5.46 1.82
CA ARG A 74 10.35 -5.61 2.91
C ARG A 74 9.21 -4.62 2.75
N ILE A 75 8.02 -5.10 3.01
CA ILE A 75 6.81 -4.26 3.09
C ILE A 75 6.32 -4.29 4.53
N LEU A 76 6.13 -3.12 5.13
CA LEU A 76 5.35 -2.96 6.35
C LEU A 76 3.92 -2.65 5.94
N LEU A 77 3.03 -3.63 6.11
CA LEU A 77 1.63 -3.53 5.72
C LEU A 77 0.73 -3.37 6.93
N ILE A 78 -0.16 -2.40 6.88
CA ILE A 78 -1.25 -2.24 7.84
C ILE A 78 -2.56 -2.62 7.17
N THR A 79 -3.27 -3.59 7.75
CA THR A 79 -4.63 -3.97 7.34
C THR A 79 -5.65 -3.62 8.41
N VAL A 80 -6.92 -3.66 8.05
CA VAL A 80 -8.02 -3.40 8.97
C VAL A 80 -8.98 -4.59 9.03
N ASN A 81 -9.58 -4.77 10.21
CA ASN A 81 -10.67 -5.69 10.44
C ASN A 81 -11.74 -5.01 11.29
N TYR A 82 -13.01 -5.19 10.95
CA TYR A 82 -14.15 -4.55 11.62
C TYR A 82 -15.43 -5.34 11.34
N ASP A 83 -16.52 -5.03 12.03
CA ASP A 83 -17.84 -5.62 11.70
C ASP A 83 -18.34 -5.04 10.36
N PRO A 84 -18.47 -5.85 9.29
CA PRO A 84 -18.89 -5.38 7.98
C PRO A 84 -20.34 -4.84 7.94
N LYS A 85 -21.11 -5.04 8.99
CA LYS A 85 -22.46 -4.46 9.13
C LYS A 85 -22.43 -2.99 9.53
N LEU A 86 -21.32 -2.54 10.13
CA LEU A 86 -21.18 -1.18 10.67
C LEU A 86 -20.48 -0.22 9.74
N ILE A 87 -19.60 -0.73 8.86
CA ILE A 87 -18.76 0.09 7.98
C ILE A 87 -18.87 -0.40 6.54
N SER A 88 -19.19 0.53 5.64
CA SER A 88 -19.13 0.28 4.19
C SER A 88 -17.71 0.57 3.67
N PRO A 89 -17.13 -0.33 2.86
CA PRO A 89 -15.81 -0.11 2.27
C PRO A 89 -15.78 1.10 1.30
N PRO A 90 -14.61 1.72 1.03
CA PRO A 90 -13.33 1.45 1.66
C PRO A 90 -13.24 1.98 3.11
N PRO A 91 -12.33 1.52 3.96
CA PRO A 91 -11.36 0.47 3.71
C PRO A 91 -12.00 -0.92 3.61
N HIS A 92 -11.42 -1.81 2.82
CA HIS A 92 -11.88 -3.19 2.71
C HIS A 92 -11.19 -4.07 3.76
N ILE A 93 -11.96 -4.92 4.43
CA ILE A 93 -11.41 -5.94 5.32
C ILE A 93 -10.45 -6.85 4.55
N LEU A 94 -9.30 -7.11 5.14
CA LEU A 94 -8.34 -8.08 4.65
C LEU A 94 -7.90 -8.99 5.80
N SER A 95 -8.55 -10.15 5.90
CA SER A 95 -8.21 -11.15 6.92
C SER A 95 -6.83 -11.76 6.66
N ASP A 96 -6.19 -12.28 7.72
CA ASP A 96 -4.89 -12.97 7.64
C ASP A 96 -4.90 -14.12 6.62
N ILE A 97 -5.97 -14.89 6.56
CA ILE A 97 -6.12 -15.99 5.59
C ILE A 97 -6.11 -15.47 4.14
N HIS A 98 -6.85 -14.41 3.85
CA HIS A 98 -6.88 -13.80 2.52
C HIS A 98 -5.54 -13.15 2.17
N LEU A 99 -4.91 -12.46 3.12
CA LEU A 99 -3.59 -11.88 2.95
C LEU A 99 -2.56 -12.95 2.55
N ARG A 100 -2.50 -14.05 3.31
CA ARG A 100 -1.59 -15.16 3.00
C ARG A 100 -1.86 -15.81 1.66
N LYS A 101 -3.12 -15.86 1.23
CA LYS A 101 -3.50 -16.40 -0.06
C LYS A 101 -3.01 -15.53 -1.22
N ILE A 102 -3.14 -14.22 -1.14
CA ILE A 102 -2.77 -13.31 -2.24
C ILE A 102 -1.26 -13.10 -2.36
N TYR A 103 -0.50 -13.20 -1.26
CA TYR A 103 0.96 -13.08 -1.24
C TYR A 103 1.71 -14.42 -1.34
N ALA A 104 1.00 -15.56 -1.35
CA ALA A 104 1.52 -16.90 -0.98
C ALA A 104 2.76 -17.40 -1.73
N SER A 105 2.99 -17.03 -3.00
CA SER A 105 4.04 -17.68 -3.79
C SER A 105 5.43 -17.05 -3.63
N ASN A 106 5.50 -15.73 -3.67
CA ASN A 106 6.77 -14.99 -3.77
C ASN A 106 7.18 -14.27 -2.48
N TRP A 107 6.39 -14.37 -1.41
CA TRP A 107 6.55 -13.56 -0.23
C TRP A 107 6.44 -14.37 1.06
N ASN A 108 7.26 -14.02 2.05
CA ASN A 108 7.13 -14.49 3.43
C ASN A 108 6.34 -13.48 4.23
N ILE A 109 5.35 -13.93 5.02
CA ILE A 109 4.48 -13.06 5.81
C ILE A 109 4.67 -13.36 7.29
N THR A 110 5.00 -12.35 8.06
CA THR A 110 5.11 -12.39 9.52
C THR A 110 4.13 -11.40 10.12
N SER A 111 3.21 -11.88 10.96
CA SER A 111 2.38 -11.00 11.79
C SER A 111 3.25 -10.37 12.87
N LEU A 112 3.18 -9.06 13.02
CA LEU A 112 3.98 -8.31 14.00
C LEU A 112 3.14 -7.89 15.19
N ASP A 113 1.98 -7.30 14.93
CA ASP A 113 1.13 -6.71 15.97
C ASP A 113 -0.33 -6.64 15.52
N SER A 114 -1.22 -6.51 16.51
CA SER A 114 -2.65 -6.25 16.31
C SER A 114 -3.15 -5.38 17.45
N GLN A 115 -3.77 -4.27 17.12
CA GLN A 115 -4.27 -3.33 18.12
C GLN A 115 -5.69 -2.88 17.80
N GLU A 116 -6.43 -2.52 18.84
CA GLU A 116 -7.72 -1.85 18.68
C GLU A 116 -7.50 -0.46 18.06
N ALA A 117 -8.36 -0.11 17.12
CA ALA A 117 -8.31 1.16 16.42
C ALA A 117 -9.71 1.69 16.09
N ASP A 118 -9.83 2.99 15.99
CA ASP A 118 -11.00 3.63 15.41
C ASP A 118 -10.96 3.50 13.88
N ILE A 119 -11.95 2.83 13.32
CA ILE A 119 -12.14 2.69 11.88
C ILE A 119 -13.45 3.41 11.52
N LYS A 120 -13.34 4.64 11.01
CA LYS A 120 -14.49 5.49 10.66
C LYS A 120 -15.51 5.67 11.80
N GLY A 121 -15.04 5.93 13.01
CA GLY A 121 -15.90 6.14 14.19
C GLY A 121 -16.45 4.84 14.79
N THR A 122 -15.93 3.69 14.42
CA THR A 122 -16.32 2.38 14.91
C THR A 122 -15.09 1.62 15.42
N THR A 123 -15.22 0.92 16.52
CA THR A 123 -14.15 0.06 17.04
C THR A 123 -13.86 -1.09 16.07
N GLY A 124 -12.62 -1.20 15.67
CA GLY A 124 -12.08 -2.26 14.84
C GLY A 124 -10.67 -2.62 15.26
N GLN A 125 -9.92 -3.27 14.39
CA GLN A 125 -8.53 -3.65 14.60
C GLN A 125 -7.67 -3.21 13.43
N GLU A 126 -6.50 -2.67 13.72
CA GLU A 126 -5.38 -2.58 12.79
C GLU A 126 -4.43 -3.75 13.03
N ASN A 127 -4.04 -4.44 11.96
CA ASN A 127 -3.08 -5.54 12.02
C ASN A 127 -1.84 -5.16 11.23
N CYS A 128 -0.68 -5.36 11.81
CA CYS A 128 0.61 -5.02 11.24
C CYS A 128 1.35 -6.28 10.79
N TYR A 129 1.84 -6.27 9.56
CA TYR A 129 2.58 -7.38 8.97
C TYR A 129 3.89 -6.91 8.38
N ARG A 130 4.93 -7.73 8.53
CA ARG A 130 6.13 -7.67 7.71
C ARG A 130 5.99 -8.70 6.59
N ILE A 131 6.13 -8.23 5.37
CA ILE A 131 6.10 -9.05 4.16
C ILE A 131 7.46 -8.91 3.48
N GLU A 132 8.15 -10.02 3.25
CA GLU A 132 9.51 -10.05 2.72
C GLU A 132 9.55 -10.85 1.41
N LYS A 133 10.12 -10.27 0.36
CA LYS A 133 10.24 -10.89 -0.95
C LYS A 133 11.31 -11.98 -0.92
N LYS A 134 10.97 -13.19 -1.43
CA LYS A 134 11.85 -14.36 -1.50
C LYS A 134 12.95 -14.22 -2.55
#